data_8f5fbaa18c7ab6a5879152b51edf7c4e
#
_entry.id   8f5fbaa18c7ab6a5879152b51edf7c4e
#
_cell.length_a   1.000
_cell.length_b   1.000
_cell.length_c   1.000
_cell.angle_alpha   90.00
_cell.angle_beta   90.00
_cell.angle_gamma   90.00
#
_symmetry.space_group_name_H-M   'P 1'
#
loop_
_entity.id
_entity.type
_entity.pdbx_description
1 polymer ?
#
loop_
_entity_poly.entity_id
_entity_poly.type
_entity_poly.pdbx_seq_one_letter_code
_entity_poly.pdbx_strand_id
1 'polypeptide(L)'
;MHRVLQSAAVALALALAGAADAGPDQDYMLYCMGCHGSEAQGLPGKIPPLAGSLARFMSTPDGRDYVLRVPGAASSALSDAQLAAVLNWLAMRYSAAEERPPAPFTAEEVARVRRTPLANVKERRREVIRGLAASGVAPPADY
;
A
#
# COMPACT_ATOMS: atom_id res chain seq x y z
N MET A 1 -35.74 32.25 -22.85
CA MET A 1 -35.87 30.96 -22.17
C MET A 1 -34.80 29.95 -22.60
N HIS A 2 -34.43 29.79 -23.88
CA HIS A 2 -33.43 28.82 -24.36
C HIS A 2 -32.01 29.00 -23.78
N ARG A 3 -31.54 30.24 -23.60
CA ARG A 3 -30.19 30.50 -23.04
C ARG A 3 -30.03 30.10 -21.56
N VAL A 4 -31.11 30.21 -20.77
CA VAL A 4 -31.08 29.83 -19.33
C VAL A 4 -31.05 28.30 -19.18
N LEU A 5 -31.78 27.58 -20.03
CA LEU A 5 -31.78 26.12 -20.06
C LEU A 5 -30.43 25.53 -20.49
N GLN A 6 -29.75 26.16 -21.45
CA GLN A 6 -28.42 25.75 -21.89
C GLN A 6 -27.36 25.95 -20.80
N SER A 7 -27.44 27.08 -20.08
CA SER A 7 -26.51 27.34 -18.96
C SER A 7 -26.68 26.36 -17.78
N ALA A 8 -27.91 25.98 -17.48
CA ALA A 8 -28.23 25.01 -16.44
C ALA A 8 -27.73 23.59 -16.81
N ALA A 9 -27.85 23.20 -18.08
CA ALA A 9 -27.37 21.89 -18.54
C ALA A 9 -25.84 21.77 -18.51
N VAL A 10 -25.11 22.84 -18.85
CA VAL A 10 -23.65 22.89 -18.78
C VAL A 10 -23.15 22.85 -17.32
N ALA A 11 -23.82 23.58 -16.42
CA ALA A 11 -23.47 23.55 -15.00
C ALA A 11 -23.72 22.18 -14.37
N LEU A 12 -24.76 21.46 -14.74
CA LEU A 12 -25.05 20.11 -14.27
C LEU A 12 -24.05 19.09 -14.80
N ALA A 13 -23.60 19.23 -16.05
CA ALA A 13 -22.58 18.34 -16.63
C ALA A 13 -21.22 18.49 -15.96
N LEU A 14 -20.84 19.69 -15.55
CA LEU A 14 -19.60 19.96 -14.81
C LEU A 14 -19.66 19.43 -13.36
N ALA A 15 -20.82 19.39 -12.75
CA ALA A 15 -20.99 18.86 -11.39
C ALA A 15 -20.92 17.32 -11.34
N LEU A 16 -21.11 16.65 -12.46
CA LEU A 16 -21.00 15.18 -12.60
C LEU A 16 -19.59 14.69 -12.96
N ALA A 17 -18.65 15.59 -13.22
CA ALA A 17 -17.23 15.24 -13.36
C ALA A 17 -16.68 14.94 -11.96
N GLY A 18 -17.03 13.78 -11.41
CA GLY A 18 -16.45 13.26 -10.19
C GLY A 18 -14.93 13.22 -10.32
N ALA A 19 -14.22 13.54 -9.25
CA ALA A 19 -12.77 13.36 -9.21
C ALA A 19 -12.48 11.90 -9.57
N ALA A 20 -11.81 11.68 -10.70
CA ALA A 20 -11.28 10.36 -11.04
C ALA A 20 -10.19 10.05 -10.01
N ASP A 21 -10.47 9.16 -9.07
CA ASP A 21 -9.42 8.65 -8.20
C ASP A 21 -8.35 7.98 -9.05
N ALA A 22 -7.10 8.33 -8.80
CA ALA A 22 -5.96 7.66 -9.41
C ALA A 22 -6.02 6.16 -9.08
N GLY A 23 -5.71 5.31 -10.05
CA GLY A 23 -5.63 3.88 -9.81
C GLY A 23 -4.45 3.54 -8.87
N PRO A 24 -4.45 2.35 -8.26
CA PRO A 24 -3.40 1.97 -7.32
C PRO A 24 -2.00 1.93 -7.95
N ASP A 25 -1.89 1.70 -9.23
CA ASP A 25 -0.65 1.79 -10.00
C ASP A 25 -0.14 3.22 -10.13
N GLN A 26 -1.03 4.18 -10.35
CA GLN A 26 -0.69 5.60 -10.40
C GLN A 26 -0.33 6.13 -9.01
N ASP A 27 -1.06 5.74 -7.98
CA ASP A 27 -0.75 6.06 -6.59
C ASP A 27 0.63 5.49 -6.18
N TYR A 28 0.96 4.27 -6.63
CA TYR A 28 2.30 3.71 -6.44
C TYR A 28 3.38 4.58 -7.09
N MET A 29 3.18 4.97 -8.35
CA MET A 29 4.15 5.82 -9.06
C MET A 29 4.38 7.16 -8.37
N LEU A 30 3.33 7.77 -7.85
CA LEU A 30 3.39 9.09 -7.24
C LEU A 30 3.98 9.08 -5.81
N TYR A 31 3.68 8.05 -5.02
CA TYR A 31 3.95 8.06 -3.58
C TYR A 31 4.96 7.03 -3.09
N CYS A 32 5.28 6.01 -3.89
CA CYS A 32 6.10 4.87 -3.44
C CYS A 32 7.33 4.62 -4.34
N MET A 33 7.17 4.75 -5.66
CA MET A 33 8.16 4.36 -6.66
C MET A 33 9.49 5.10 -6.50
N GLY A 34 9.47 6.36 -6.05
CA GLY A 34 10.69 7.16 -5.86
C GLY A 34 11.71 6.53 -4.91
N CYS A 35 11.23 5.76 -3.92
CA CYS A 35 12.10 5.00 -3.00
C CYS A 35 12.18 3.52 -3.36
N HIS A 36 11.04 2.91 -3.73
CA HIS A 36 10.97 1.44 -3.93
C HIS A 36 11.27 0.97 -5.36
N GLY A 37 11.47 1.89 -6.31
CA GLY A 37 11.77 1.56 -7.71
C GLY A 37 10.54 1.18 -8.53
N SER A 38 10.66 1.16 -9.86
CA SER A 38 9.55 0.89 -10.79
C SER A 38 8.99 -0.53 -10.68
N GLU A 39 9.82 -1.49 -10.28
CA GLU A 39 9.45 -2.90 -10.10
C GLU A 39 9.36 -3.26 -8.60
N ALA A 40 9.19 -2.29 -7.74
CA ALA A 40 9.12 -2.47 -6.29
C ALA A 40 10.34 -3.24 -5.70
N GLN A 41 11.48 -3.17 -6.39
CA GLN A 41 12.70 -3.91 -6.06
C GLN A 41 13.50 -3.31 -4.89
N GLY A 42 13.17 -2.07 -4.51
CA GLY A 42 13.89 -1.36 -3.45
C GLY A 42 15.30 -0.92 -3.87
N LEU A 43 16.11 -0.61 -2.88
CA LEU A 43 17.52 -0.23 -3.03
C LEU A 43 18.35 -1.03 -2.02
N PRO A 44 19.27 -1.91 -2.47
CA PRO A 44 20.08 -2.74 -1.58
C PRO A 44 20.75 -1.95 -0.45
N GLY A 45 20.65 -2.43 0.77
CA GLY A 45 21.19 -1.81 1.98
C GLY A 45 20.45 -0.58 2.51
N LYS A 46 19.45 -0.06 1.77
CA LYS A 46 18.77 1.19 2.13
C LYS A 46 17.25 1.09 2.16
N ILE A 47 16.65 0.57 1.11
CA ILE A 47 15.19 0.49 0.94
C ILE A 47 14.80 -0.96 0.69
N PRO A 48 13.91 -1.54 1.51
CA PRO A 48 13.52 -2.93 1.32
C PRO A 48 12.73 -3.14 0.02
N PRO A 49 12.88 -4.29 -0.64
CA PRO A 49 12.00 -4.66 -1.72
C PRO A 49 10.57 -4.88 -1.19
N LEU A 50 9.57 -4.41 -1.92
CA LEU A 50 8.17 -4.79 -1.72
C LEU A 50 7.84 -6.03 -2.56
N ALA A 51 8.41 -6.11 -3.77
CA ALA A 51 8.30 -7.28 -4.62
C ALA A 51 8.80 -8.55 -3.90
N GLY A 52 7.99 -9.60 -3.91
CA GLY A 52 8.27 -10.88 -3.24
C GLY A 52 8.32 -10.82 -1.70
N SER A 53 8.10 -9.65 -1.09
CA SER A 53 8.17 -9.48 0.36
C SER A 53 6.83 -9.09 0.97
N LEU A 54 6.10 -8.18 0.35
CA LEU A 54 4.90 -7.57 0.93
C LEU A 54 3.82 -8.60 1.26
N ALA A 55 3.51 -9.51 0.35
CA ALA A 55 2.49 -10.53 0.56
C ALA A 55 2.83 -11.44 1.76
N ARG A 56 4.11 -11.74 1.98
CA ARG A 56 4.57 -12.54 3.12
C ARG A 56 4.36 -11.82 4.43
N PHE A 57 4.70 -10.53 4.52
CA PHE A 57 4.36 -9.72 5.70
C PHE A 57 2.85 -9.67 5.94
N MET A 58 2.04 -9.54 4.90
CA MET A 58 0.58 -9.48 5.03
C MET A 58 -0.05 -10.79 5.49
N SER A 59 0.68 -11.91 5.48
CA SER A 59 0.14 -13.24 5.86
C SER A 59 -0.01 -13.42 7.38
N THR A 60 0.53 -12.55 8.21
CA THR A 60 0.44 -12.63 9.67
C THR A 60 -0.03 -11.31 10.29
N PRO A 61 -0.70 -11.34 11.46
CA PRO A 61 -1.12 -10.11 12.15
C PRO A 61 0.04 -9.16 12.44
N ASP A 62 1.17 -9.66 12.91
CA ASP A 62 2.38 -8.89 13.21
C ASP A 62 2.98 -8.24 11.96
N GLY A 63 2.99 -8.97 10.85
CA GLY A 63 3.48 -8.46 9.58
C GLY A 63 2.56 -7.38 9.01
N ARG A 64 1.24 -7.54 9.14
CA ARG A 64 0.25 -6.52 8.75
C ARG A 64 0.44 -5.23 9.56
N ASP A 65 0.56 -5.36 10.89
CA ASP A 65 0.84 -4.22 11.78
C ASP A 65 2.12 -3.50 11.36
N TYR A 66 3.20 -4.25 11.12
CA TYR A 66 4.48 -3.71 10.67
C TYR A 66 4.34 -2.91 9.37
N VAL A 67 3.73 -3.50 8.33
CA VAL A 67 3.57 -2.85 7.00
C VAL A 67 2.85 -1.51 7.11
N LEU A 68 1.77 -1.45 7.89
CA LEU A 68 0.97 -0.23 8.01
C LEU A 68 1.64 0.85 8.88
N ARG A 69 2.61 0.47 9.72
CA ARG A 69 3.26 1.40 10.66
C ARG A 69 4.66 1.84 10.25
N VAL A 70 5.24 1.27 9.20
CA VAL A 70 6.50 1.83 8.67
C VAL A 70 6.28 3.26 8.20
N PRO A 71 7.21 4.21 8.44
CA PRO A 71 7.00 5.62 8.17
C PRO A 71 6.55 5.94 6.74
N GLY A 72 7.05 5.19 5.73
CA GLY A 72 6.64 5.36 4.33
C GLY A 72 5.14 5.10 4.09
N ALA A 73 4.55 4.14 4.79
CA ALA A 73 3.12 3.84 4.73
C ALA A 73 2.32 4.74 5.68
N ALA A 74 2.73 4.79 6.96
CA ALA A 74 2.00 5.51 7.99
C ALA A 74 1.88 7.02 7.71
N SER A 75 2.92 7.63 7.15
CA SER A 75 2.99 9.06 6.83
C SER A 75 2.66 9.39 5.38
N SER A 76 2.22 8.41 4.59
CA SER A 76 1.79 8.65 3.21
C SER A 76 0.63 9.64 3.14
N ALA A 77 0.63 10.51 2.13
CA ALA A 77 -0.46 11.44 1.85
C ALA A 77 -1.70 10.76 1.26
N LEU A 78 -1.62 9.47 0.90
CA LEU A 78 -2.76 8.69 0.44
C LEU A 78 -3.84 8.60 1.52
N SER A 79 -5.10 8.64 1.13
CA SER A 79 -6.21 8.28 2.02
C SER A 79 -6.06 6.82 2.50
N ASP A 80 -6.77 6.45 3.55
CA ASP A 80 -6.74 5.08 4.08
C ASP A 80 -7.18 4.05 3.03
N ALA A 81 -8.18 4.40 2.22
CA ALA A 81 -8.66 3.56 1.12
C ALA A 81 -7.64 3.42 -0.01
N GLN A 82 -7.00 4.52 -0.42
CA GLN A 82 -5.96 4.50 -1.44
C GLN A 82 -4.73 3.72 -0.98
N LEU A 83 -4.29 3.90 0.27
CA LEU A 83 -3.17 3.13 0.82
C LEU A 83 -3.48 1.63 0.86
N ALA A 84 -4.69 1.25 1.29
CA ALA A 84 -5.13 -0.14 1.23
C ALA A 84 -5.09 -0.68 -0.21
N ALA A 85 -5.61 0.08 -1.18
CA ALA A 85 -5.64 -0.31 -2.58
C ALA A 85 -4.23 -0.51 -3.17
N VAL A 86 -3.30 0.41 -2.91
CA VAL A 86 -1.89 0.31 -3.37
C VAL A 86 -1.21 -0.91 -2.78
N LEU A 87 -1.33 -1.15 -1.47
CA LEU A 87 -0.69 -2.29 -0.82
C LEU A 87 -1.27 -3.62 -1.33
N ASN A 88 -2.58 -3.70 -1.52
CA ASN A 88 -3.24 -4.89 -2.06
C ASN A 88 -2.82 -5.14 -3.52
N TRP A 89 -2.78 -4.09 -4.35
CA TRP A 89 -2.32 -4.19 -5.73
C TRP A 89 -0.87 -4.69 -5.81
N LEU A 90 0.04 -4.14 -5.00
CA LEU A 90 1.43 -4.58 -4.92
C LEU A 90 1.57 -6.05 -4.50
N ALA A 91 0.82 -6.45 -3.46
CA ALA A 91 0.83 -7.82 -2.98
C ALA A 91 0.39 -8.80 -4.06
N MET A 92 -0.67 -8.48 -4.81
CA MET A 92 -1.15 -9.33 -5.92
C MET A 92 -0.19 -9.35 -7.11
N ARG A 93 0.38 -8.20 -7.47
CA ARG A 93 1.24 -8.09 -8.65
C ARG A 93 2.57 -8.82 -8.50
N TYR A 94 3.12 -8.85 -7.29
CA TYR A 94 4.48 -9.35 -7.01
C TYR A 94 4.52 -10.57 -6.10
N SER A 95 3.39 -11.25 -5.88
CA SER A 95 3.38 -12.57 -5.25
C SER A 95 3.85 -13.64 -6.22
N ALA A 96 4.52 -14.66 -5.71
CA ALA A 96 4.78 -15.86 -6.49
C ALA A 96 3.47 -16.58 -6.81
N ALA A 97 3.39 -17.24 -7.96
CA ALA A 97 2.17 -17.91 -8.43
C ALA A 97 1.67 -19.01 -7.47
N GLU A 98 2.60 -19.61 -6.72
CA GLU A 98 2.32 -20.67 -5.76
C GLU A 98 1.96 -20.14 -4.36
N GLU A 99 2.15 -18.85 -4.10
CA GLU A 99 1.81 -18.25 -2.81
C GLU A 99 0.31 -17.98 -2.72
N ARG A 100 -0.30 -18.39 -1.60
CA ARG A 100 -1.70 -18.03 -1.34
C ARG A 100 -1.79 -16.50 -1.17
N PRO A 101 -2.68 -15.84 -1.91
CA PRO A 101 -2.89 -14.40 -1.72
C PRO A 101 -3.25 -14.10 -0.26
N PRO A 102 -2.62 -13.10 0.38
CA PRO A 102 -2.99 -12.69 1.73
C PRO A 102 -4.37 -12.04 1.72
N ALA A 103 -5.02 -12.03 2.88
CA ALA A 103 -6.24 -11.25 3.06
C ALA A 103 -5.95 -9.76 2.73
N PRO A 104 -6.78 -9.11 1.92
CA PRO A 104 -6.54 -7.71 1.57
C PRO A 104 -6.65 -6.79 2.80
N PHE A 105 -5.92 -5.69 2.78
CA PHE A 105 -6.14 -4.59 3.73
C PHE A 105 -7.48 -3.91 3.43
N THR A 106 -8.17 -3.49 4.49
CA THR A 106 -9.33 -2.61 4.37
C THR A 106 -8.96 -1.18 4.79
N ALA A 107 -9.75 -0.20 4.35
CA ALA A 107 -9.55 1.19 4.75
C ALA A 107 -9.65 1.38 6.28
N GLU A 108 -10.55 0.64 6.93
CA GLU A 108 -10.75 0.69 8.39
C GLU A 108 -9.53 0.13 9.13
N GLU A 109 -8.93 -0.96 8.63
CA GLU A 109 -7.69 -1.52 9.20
C GLU A 109 -6.55 -0.51 9.07
N VAL A 110 -6.36 0.06 7.88
CA VAL A 110 -5.35 1.10 7.64
C VAL A 110 -5.57 2.29 8.56
N ALA A 111 -6.80 2.83 8.64
CA ALA A 111 -7.15 3.97 9.49
C ALA A 111 -6.83 3.73 10.96
N ARG A 112 -7.04 2.51 11.45
CA ARG A 112 -6.78 2.15 12.84
C ARG A 112 -5.29 2.02 13.14
N VAL A 113 -4.52 1.37 12.24
CA VAL A 113 -3.17 0.90 12.54
C VAL A 113 -2.11 1.96 12.22
N ARG A 114 -2.22 2.67 11.09
CA ARG A 114 -1.15 3.59 10.63
C ARG A 114 -0.93 4.83 11.51
N ARG A 115 -1.84 5.12 12.44
CA ARG A 115 -1.77 6.32 13.31
C ARG A 115 -0.59 6.34 14.28
N THR A 116 0.06 5.21 14.49
CA THR A 116 1.22 5.07 15.38
C THR A 116 2.44 4.57 14.61
N PRO A 117 3.18 5.45 13.89
CA PRO A 117 4.37 5.09 13.16
C PRO A 117 5.42 4.42 14.04
N LEU A 118 6.19 3.51 13.46
CA LEU A 118 7.31 2.84 14.15
C LEU A 118 8.51 3.78 14.25
N ALA A 119 9.11 3.86 15.44
CA ALA A 119 10.38 4.55 15.65
C ALA A 119 11.59 3.66 15.25
N ASN A 120 11.57 2.38 15.66
CA ASN A 120 12.67 1.43 15.45
C ASN A 120 12.34 0.43 14.33
N VAL A 121 12.23 0.91 13.09
CA VAL A 121 11.77 0.11 11.94
C VAL A 121 12.62 -1.14 11.70
N LYS A 122 13.98 -1.02 11.74
CA LYS A 122 14.88 -2.14 11.46
C LYS A 122 14.80 -3.23 12.52
N GLU A 123 14.69 -2.86 13.79
CA GLU A 123 14.56 -3.82 14.88
C GLU A 123 13.22 -4.56 14.79
N ARG A 124 12.12 -3.80 14.63
CA ARG A 124 10.79 -4.40 14.46
C ARG A 124 10.72 -5.32 13.25
N ARG A 125 11.37 -4.94 12.13
CA ARG A 125 11.45 -5.80 10.95
C ARG A 125 12.06 -7.16 11.28
N ARG A 126 13.20 -7.18 11.99
CA ARG A 126 13.87 -8.43 12.36
C ARG A 126 13.00 -9.32 13.26
N GLU A 127 12.26 -8.71 14.19
CA GLU A 127 11.32 -9.45 15.05
C GLU A 127 10.21 -10.11 14.20
N VAL A 128 9.58 -9.34 13.32
CA VAL A 128 8.51 -9.84 12.44
C VAL A 128 9.03 -10.94 11.53
N ILE A 129 10.22 -10.79 10.95
CA ILE A 129 10.84 -11.83 10.10
C ILE A 129 11.07 -13.13 10.89
N ARG A 130 11.53 -13.03 12.15
CA ARG A 130 11.64 -14.23 13.02
C ARG A 130 10.28 -14.88 13.28
N GLY A 131 9.24 -14.06 13.51
CA GLY A 131 7.87 -14.55 13.68
C GLY A 131 7.32 -15.24 12.45
N LEU A 132 7.56 -14.68 11.26
CA LEU A 132 7.18 -15.29 9.98
C LEU A 132 7.85 -16.67 9.81
N ALA A 133 9.16 -16.74 10.03
CA ALA A 133 9.91 -18.00 9.94
C ALA A 133 9.39 -19.05 10.93
N ALA A 134 9.09 -18.67 12.17
CA ALA A 134 8.50 -19.55 13.17
C ALA A 134 7.09 -20.04 12.78
N SER A 135 6.36 -19.29 11.97
CA SER A 135 5.05 -19.65 11.42
C SER A 135 5.13 -20.44 10.09
N GLY A 136 6.31 -20.81 9.65
CA GLY A 136 6.54 -21.55 8.40
C GLY A 136 6.44 -20.70 7.14
N VAL A 137 6.40 -19.37 7.26
CA VAL A 137 6.43 -18.44 6.13
C VAL A 137 7.88 -18.16 5.74
N ALA A 138 8.22 -18.36 4.46
CA ALA A 138 9.55 -18.04 3.97
C ALA A 138 9.90 -16.57 4.27
N PRO A 139 11.08 -16.30 4.87
CA PRO A 139 11.45 -14.94 5.24
C PRO A 139 11.54 -14.05 3.99
N PRO A 140 11.08 -12.80 4.08
CA PRO A 140 11.30 -11.81 3.03
C PRO A 140 12.79 -11.57 2.79
N ALA A 141 13.15 -11.11 1.59
CA ALA A 141 14.52 -10.74 1.28
C ALA A 141 15.05 -9.68 2.26
N ASP A 142 16.31 -9.84 2.66
CA ASP A 142 17.03 -8.83 3.42
C ASP A 142 17.47 -7.67 2.49
N TYR A 143 17.81 -6.52 3.09
CA TYR A 143 18.21 -5.33 2.33
C TYR A 143 19.27 -4.51 3.10
#